data_dacf20c5e5408f3c5d0d560e18c98e6a
#
_entry.id   dacf20c5e5408f3c5d0d560e18c98e6a
#
_cell.length_a   1.000
_cell.length_b   1.000
_cell.length_c   1.000
_cell.angle_alpha   90.00
_cell.angle_beta   90.00
_cell.angle_gamma   90.00
#
_symmetry.space_group_name_H-M   'P 1'
#
loop_
_entity.id
_entity.type
_entity.pdbx_description
1 polymer ?
#
loop_
_entity_poly.entity_id
_entity_poly.type
_entity_poly.pdbx_seq_one_letter_code
_entity_poly.pdbx_strand_id
1 'polypeptide(L)'
;MGEKRRIPEEVREAFRGTGLAHALVVSGLHVGLVAGFFFFGFRFLRLSDRGSSAATILVLVLYALLTDTQVPVVRAAVMGTVVLLGRILGRQGDVYNTLGLAALLILVIWPESPWSLSFQLSFGATWAIVALHKPLTLLFPEAWRREDNAVRHWIVSPLCA
;
A
#
# COMPACT_ATOMS: atom_id res chain seq x y z
N MET A 1 29.82 1.04 -4.51
CA MET A 1 30.03 0.28 -3.24
C MET A 1 29.62 1.21 -2.10
N GLY A 2 28.34 1.16 -1.68
CA GLY A 2 27.83 1.96 -0.58
C GLY A 2 28.16 1.25 0.72
N GLU A 3 29.00 1.85 1.55
CA GLU A 3 29.21 1.41 2.92
C GLU A 3 27.87 1.38 3.65
N LYS A 4 27.33 0.19 3.90
CA LYS A 4 26.30 0.03 4.91
C LYS A 4 26.94 0.46 6.22
N ARG A 5 26.69 1.70 6.67
CA ARG A 5 27.02 2.13 8.03
C ARG A 5 26.39 1.09 8.94
N ARG A 6 27.23 0.19 9.44
CA ARG A 6 26.85 -0.79 10.45
C ARG A 6 26.50 0.01 11.70
N ILE A 7 25.22 0.17 11.94
CA ILE A 7 24.75 0.62 13.25
C ILE A 7 25.32 -0.38 14.23
N PRO A 8 26.10 0.03 15.26
CA PRO A 8 26.64 -0.91 16.25
C PRO A 8 25.53 -1.78 16.80
N GLU A 9 25.83 -3.06 17.02
CA GLU A 9 24.87 -4.06 17.51
C GLU A 9 24.15 -3.59 18.79
N GLU A 10 24.89 -2.91 19.67
CA GLU A 10 24.39 -2.32 20.92
C GLU A 10 23.29 -1.26 20.68
N VAL A 11 23.43 -0.44 19.65
CA VAL A 11 22.40 0.55 19.28
C VAL A 11 21.18 -0.15 18.69
N ARG A 12 21.39 -1.23 17.94
CA ARG A 12 20.33 -2.04 17.37
C ARG A 12 19.53 -2.80 18.44
N GLU A 13 20.19 -3.28 19.48
CA GLU A 13 19.54 -3.90 20.63
C GLU A 13 18.77 -2.88 21.48
N ALA A 14 19.34 -1.71 21.72
CA ALA A 14 18.63 -0.63 22.41
C ALA A 14 17.37 -0.20 21.66
N PHE A 15 17.41 -0.09 20.32
CA PHE A 15 16.23 0.19 19.49
C PHE A 15 15.21 -0.95 19.48
N ARG A 16 15.65 -2.22 19.57
CA ARG A 16 14.73 -3.36 19.72
C ARG A 16 14.04 -3.36 21.08
N GLY A 17 14.75 -3.01 22.14
CA GLY A 17 14.20 -2.94 23.49
C GLY A 17 13.18 -1.81 23.70
N THR A 18 13.27 -0.72 22.94
CA THR A 18 12.35 0.42 23.02
C THR A 18 11.14 0.31 22.08
N GLY A 19 11.02 -0.75 21.28
CA GLY A 19 9.96 -0.88 20.27
C GLY A 19 10.12 0.04 19.06
N LEU A 20 11.11 0.92 19.06
CA LEU A 20 11.39 1.87 17.97
C LEU A 20 12.06 1.23 16.74
N ALA A 21 12.47 -0.04 16.84
CA ALA A 21 12.97 -0.80 15.70
C ALA A 21 11.95 -0.85 14.55
N HIS A 22 10.66 -0.77 14.86
CA HIS A 22 9.59 -0.72 13.87
C HIS A 22 9.53 0.63 13.11
N ALA A 23 9.98 1.72 13.72
CA ALA A 23 10.02 3.05 13.11
C ALA A 23 11.19 3.24 12.13
N LEU A 24 12.26 2.44 12.27
CA LEU A 24 13.43 2.46 11.38
C LEU A 24 13.24 1.64 10.09
N VAL A 25 12.25 0.77 10.05
CA VAL A 25 11.92 -0.02 8.86
C VAL A 25 10.94 0.77 8.02
N VAL A 26 11.29 1.02 6.76
CA VAL A 26 10.36 1.64 5.80
C VAL A 26 9.10 0.80 5.74
N SER A 27 8.00 1.35 6.26
CA SER A 27 6.74 0.63 6.37
C SER A 27 5.93 0.70 5.07
N GLY A 28 4.99 -0.24 4.89
CA GLY A 28 4.05 -0.20 3.76
C GLY A 28 3.23 1.10 3.69
N LEU A 29 3.06 1.80 4.83
CA LEU A 29 2.42 3.12 4.88
C LEU A 29 3.21 4.17 4.09
N HIS A 30 4.53 4.18 4.18
CA HIS A 30 5.38 5.09 3.39
C HIS A 30 5.21 4.84 1.88
N VAL A 31 5.12 3.57 1.48
CA VAL A 31 4.86 3.19 0.08
C VAL A 31 3.50 3.71 -0.37
N GLY A 32 2.47 3.58 0.48
CA GLY A 32 1.12 4.10 0.22
C GLY A 32 1.10 5.63 0.10
N LEU A 33 1.81 6.34 0.98
CA LEU A 33 1.93 7.81 0.92
C LEU A 33 2.66 8.26 -0.35
N VAL A 34 3.76 7.60 -0.71
CA VAL A 34 4.49 7.89 -1.95
C VAL A 34 3.60 7.64 -3.16
N ALA A 35 2.91 6.49 -3.21
CA ALA A 35 1.99 6.18 -4.30
C ALA A 35 0.87 7.23 -4.42
N GLY A 36 0.23 7.59 -3.30
CA GLY A 36 -0.80 8.62 -3.27
C GLY A 36 -0.29 9.98 -3.72
N PHE A 37 0.84 10.43 -3.18
CA PHE A 37 1.44 11.72 -3.52
C PHE A 37 1.72 11.83 -5.03
N PHE A 38 2.37 10.83 -5.61
CA PHE A 38 2.69 10.86 -7.04
C PHE A 38 1.44 10.68 -7.90
N PHE A 39 0.51 9.81 -7.54
CA PHE A 39 -0.73 9.62 -8.28
C PHE A 39 -1.54 10.93 -8.36
N PHE A 40 -1.78 11.58 -7.22
CA PHE A 40 -2.50 12.86 -7.19
C PHE A 40 -1.69 13.98 -7.84
N GLY A 41 -0.36 13.99 -7.69
CA GLY A 41 0.51 14.95 -8.39
C GLY A 41 0.40 14.84 -9.91
N PHE A 42 0.43 13.63 -10.47
CA PHE A 42 0.23 13.42 -11.90
C PHE A 42 -1.18 13.78 -12.37
N ARG A 43 -2.20 13.54 -11.53
CA ARG A 43 -3.58 13.99 -11.80
C ARG A 43 -3.68 15.53 -11.80
N PHE A 44 -3.00 16.17 -10.88
CA PHE A 44 -2.93 17.64 -10.84
C PHE A 44 -2.25 18.22 -12.08
N LEU A 45 -1.25 17.55 -12.62
CA LEU A 45 -0.60 17.84 -13.91
C LEU A 45 -1.48 17.51 -15.13
N ARG A 46 -2.76 17.16 -14.91
CA ARG A 46 -3.75 16.81 -15.94
C ARG A 46 -3.41 15.56 -16.78
N LEU A 47 -2.59 14.65 -16.26
CA LEU A 47 -2.43 13.36 -16.90
C LEU A 47 -3.76 12.57 -16.83
N SER A 48 -3.98 11.74 -17.86
CA SER A 48 -5.13 10.81 -17.84
C SER A 48 -5.03 9.85 -16.66
N ASP A 49 -6.15 9.25 -16.26
CA ASP A 49 -6.16 8.27 -15.16
C ASP A 49 -5.23 7.08 -15.42
N ARG A 50 -5.22 6.59 -16.66
CA ARG A 50 -4.31 5.53 -17.09
C ARG A 50 -2.85 5.97 -17.07
N GLY A 51 -2.56 7.20 -17.54
CA GLY A 51 -1.22 7.76 -17.53
C GLY A 51 -0.69 7.97 -16.12
N SER A 52 -1.52 8.54 -15.21
CA SER A 52 -1.16 8.71 -13.80
C SER A 52 -0.90 7.37 -13.12
N SER A 53 -1.75 6.36 -13.38
CA SER A 53 -1.57 5.02 -12.85
C SER A 53 -0.28 4.38 -13.33
N ALA A 54 0.02 4.43 -14.63
CA ALA A 54 1.24 3.87 -15.20
C ALA A 54 2.51 4.57 -14.66
N ALA A 55 2.49 5.90 -14.59
CA ALA A 55 3.60 6.67 -14.03
C ALA A 55 3.82 6.34 -12.55
N THR A 56 2.74 6.18 -11.77
CA THR A 56 2.84 5.81 -10.35
C THR A 56 3.37 4.40 -10.16
N ILE A 57 3.01 3.44 -11.02
CA ILE A 57 3.60 2.09 -11.01
C ILE A 57 5.12 2.17 -11.20
N LEU A 58 5.57 2.97 -12.17
CA LEU A 58 7.01 3.18 -12.40
C LEU A 58 7.70 3.74 -11.14
N VAL A 59 7.09 4.73 -10.48
CA VAL A 59 7.60 5.29 -9.22
C VAL A 59 7.68 4.22 -8.12
N LEU A 60 6.66 3.38 -7.98
CA LEU A 60 6.65 2.30 -6.98
C LEU A 60 7.76 1.27 -7.23
N VAL A 61 8.00 0.90 -8.49
CA VAL A 61 9.08 -0.01 -8.87
C VAL A 61 10.44 0.61 -8.54
N LEU A 62 10.66 1.86 -8.95
CA LEU A 62 11.91 2.58 -8.64
C LEU A 62 12.12 2.74 -7.14
N TYR A 63 11.07 3.06 -6.39
CA TYR A 63 11.13 3.16 -4.94
C TYR A 63 11.50 1.83 -4.27
N ALA A 64 10.92 0.71 -4.73
CA ALA A 64 11.24 -0.62 -4.22
C ALA A 64 12.72 -0.99 -4.51
N LEU A 65 13.25 -0.62 -5.67
CA LEU A 65 14.65 -0.84 -6.02
C LEU A 65 15.60 0.03 -5.18
N LEU A 66 15.24 1.30 -4.95
CA LEU A 66 16.05 2.24 -4.16
C LEU A 66 16.09 1.88 -2.68
N THR A 67 15.06 1.23 -2.16
CA THR A 67 14.98 0.78 -0.75
C THR A 67 15.62 -0.59 -0.51
N ASP A 68 16.48 -1.05 -1.40
CA ASP A 68 17.22 -2.32 -1.28
C ASP A 68 16.27 -3.53 -1.17
N THR A 69 15.12 -3.46 -1.84
CA THR A 69 14.08 -4.51 -1.92
C THR A 69 13.62 -5.08 -0.57
N GLN A 70 13.49 -4.22 0.43
CA GLN A 70 12.99 -4.64 1.73
C GLN A 70 11.61 -5.32 1.59
N VAL A 71 11.44 -6.48 2.19
CA VAL A 71 10.23 -7.33 2.06
C VAL A 71 8.91 -6.57 2.30
N PRO A 72 8.78 -5.67 3.32
CA PRO A 72 7.55 -4.89 3.52
C PRO A 72 7.27 -3.91 2.37
N VAL A 73 8.33 -3.28 1.82
CA VAL A 73 8.22 -2.32 0.71
C VAL A 73 7.78 -3.03 -0.56
N VAL A 74 8.42 -4.16 -0.88
CA VAL A 74 8.08 -4.94 -2.08
C VAL A 74 6.62 -5.40 -2.05
N ARG A 75 6.13 -5.88 -0.89
CA ARG A 75 4.72 -6.27 -0.75
C ARG A 75 3.76 -5.10 -0.98
N ALA A 76 4.04 -3.97 -0.34
CA ALA A 76 3.20 -2.79 -0.52
C ALA A 76 3.25 -2.26 -1.97
N ALA A 77 4.42 -2.32 -2.62
CA ALA A 77 4.56 -1.97 -4.04
C ALA A 77 3.78 -2.94 -4.95
N VAL A 78 3.82 -4.25 -4.69
CA VAL A 78 3.02 -5.25 -5.43
C VAL A 78 1.53 -4.97 -5.25
N MET A 79 1.06 -4.79 -4.01
CA MET A 79 -0.35 -4.46 -3.74
C MET A 79 -0.79 -3.18 -4.47
N GLY A 80 0.00 -2.10 -4.37
CA GLY A 80 -0.27 -0.85 -5.06
C GLY A 80 -0.29 -1.00 -6.58
N THR A 81 0.65 -1.78 -7.13
CA THR A 81 0.72 -2.06 -8.57
C THR A 81 -0.51 -2.82 -9.05
N VAL A 82 -0.98 -3.83 -8.33
CA VAL A 82 -2.19 -4.59 -8.69
C VAL A 82 -3.42 -3.69 -8.70
N VAL A 83 -3.57 -2.80 -7.70
CA VAL A 83 -4.65 -1.79 -7.66
C VAL A 83 -4.59 -0.88 -8.89
N LEU A 84 -3.42 -0.32 -9.19
CA LEU A 84 -3.24 0.62 -10.31
C LEU A 84 -3.40 -0.07 -11.68
N LEU A 85 -2.98 -1.32 -11.82
CA LEU A 85 -3.23 -2.13 -13.03
C LEU A 85 -4.72 -2.38 -13.24
N GLY A 86 -5.47 -2.67 -12.16
CA GLY A 86 -6.94 -2.79 -12.22
C GLY A 86 -7.58 -1.52 -12.80
N ARG A 87 -7.10 -0.35 -12.41
CA ARG A 87 -7.56 0.95 -12.94
C ARG A 87 -7.21 1.13 -14.42
N ILE A 88 -5.98 0.82 -14.83
CA ILE A 88 -5.57 0.89 -16.24
C ILE A 88 -6.45 0.01 -17.13
N LEU A 89 -6.80 -1.19 -16.63
CA LEU A 89 -7.65 -2.14 -17.35
C LEU A 89 -9.16 -1.77 -17.32
N GLY A 90 -9.53 -0.66 -16.66
CA GLY A 90 -10.93 -0.26 -16.51
C GLY A 90 -11.76 -1.24 -15.69
N ARG A 91 -11.12 -2.13 -14.95
CA ARG A 91 -11.79 -3.07 -14.05
C ARG A 91 -11.88 -2.42 -12.67
N GLN A 92 -13.10 -2.07 -12.28
CA GLN A 92 -13.41 -1.79 -10.87
C GLN A 92 -13.39 -3.14 -10.13
N GLY A 93 -12.16 -3.60 -9.82
CA GLY A 93 -11.98 -4.86 -9.10
C GLY A 93 -12.51 -4.73 -7.69
N ASP A 94 -13.22 -5.76 -7.24
CA ASP A 94 -13.48 -5.94 -5.82
C ASP A 94 -12.14 -5.94 -5.07
N VAL A 95 -12.07 -5.18 -3.96
CA VAL A 95 -10.85 -5.04 -3.16
C VAL A 95 -10.35 -6.42 -2.70
N TYR A 96 -11.28 -7.35 -2.42
CA TYR A 96 -10.93 -8.72 -2.05
C TYR A 96 -10.21 -9.47 -3.18
N ASN A 97 -10.68 -9.33 -4.42
CA ASN A 97 -10.02 -9.93 -5.59
C ASN A 97 -8.63 -9.33 -5.83
N THR A 98 -8.50 -8.01 -5.64
CA THR A 98 -7.23 -7.31 -5.77
C THR A 98 -6.23 -7.78 -4.70
N LEU A 99 -6.69 -7.92 -3.45
CA LEU A 99 -5.89 -8.41 -2.34
C LEU A 99 -5.48 -9.88 -2.55
N GLY A 100 -6.42 -10.72 -3.01
CA GLY A 100 -6.16 -12.11 -3.36
C GLY A 100 -5.15 -12.27 -4.48
N LEU A 101 -5.26 -11.47 -5.54
CA LEU A 101 -4.30 -11.47 -6.64
C LEU A 101 -2.89 -11.02 -6.18
N ALA A 102 -2.82 -9.97 -5.35
CA ALA A 102 -1.54 -9.53 -4.78
C ALA A 102 -0.91 -10.62 -3.90
N ALA A 103 -1.71 -11.30 -3.06
CA ALA A 103 -1.25 -12.42 -2.25
C ALA A 103 -0.70 -13.55 -3.12
N LEU A 104 -1.44 -13.93 -4.15
CA LEU A 104 -1.07 -15.00 -5.07
C LEU A 104 0.25 -14.69 -5.79
N LEU A 105 0.42 -13.47 -6.28
CA LEU A 105 1.67 -13.03 -6.92
C LEU A 105 2.87 -13.13 -5.97
N ILE A 106 2.68 -12.72 -4.71
CA ILE A 106 3.75 -12.81 -3.70
C ILE A 106 4.06 -14.27 -3.39
N LEU A 107 3.05 -15.14 -3.29
CA LEU A 107 3.24 -16.57 -3.05
C LEU A 107 3.97 -17.29 -4.18
N VAL A 108 3.75 -16.89 -5.42
CA VAL A 108 4.46 -17.44 -6.58
C VAL A 108 5.95 -17.06 -6.54
N ILE A 109 6.27 -15.84 -6.08
CA ILE A 109 7.66 -15.36 -6.03
C ILE A 109 8.38 -15.89 -4.77
N TRP A 110 7.67 -15.90 -3.63
CA TRP A 110 8.17 -16.34 -2.32
C TRP A 110 7.18 -17.31 -1.65
N PRO A 111 7.27 -18.60 -1.94
CA PRO A 111 6.33 -19.61 -1.40
C PRO A 111 6.32 -19.72 0.14
N GLU A 112 7.42 -19.34 0.78
CA GLU A 112 7.57 -19.32 2.24
C GLU A 112 6.89 -18.11 2.92
N SER A 113 6.44 -17.13 2.15
CA SER A 113 5.85 -15.90 2.69
C SER A 113 4.71 -16.11 3.70
N PRO A 114 3.81 -17.09 3.56
CA PRO A 114 2.68 -17.29 4.48
C PRO A 114 3.12 -17.55 5.91
N TRP A 115 4.29 -18.15 6.10
CA TRP A 115 4.83 -18.46 7.42
C TRP A 115 5.50 -17.24 8.07
N SER A 116 5.69 -16.16 7.34
CA SER A 116 6.25 -14.94 7.88
C SER A 116 5.19 -14.13 8.60
N LEU A 117 5.44 -13.76 9.86
CA LEU A 117 4.57 -12.90 10.67
C LEU A 117 4.26 -11.57 9.93
N SER A 118 5.24 -11.05 9.21
CA SER A 118 5.13 -9.81 8.46
C SER A 118 4.13 -9.91 7.29
N PHE A 119 4.01 -11.08 6.62
CA PHE A 119 2.99 -11.32 5.59
C PHE A 119 1.60 -11.40 6.22
N GLN A 120 1.46 -12.21 7.28
CA GLN A 120 0.19 -12.41 7.98
C GLN A 120 -0.37 -11.09 8.52
N LEU A 121 0.46 -10.26 9.16
CA LEU A 121 0.05 -8.97 9.68
C LEU A 121 -0.35 -8.00 8.57
N SER A 122 0.43 -7.95 7.47
CA SER A 122 0.16 -7.03 6.36
C SER A 122 -1.18 -7.34 5.66
N PHE A 123 -1.37 -8.60 5.27
CA PHE A 123 -2.59 -9.04 4.60
C PHE A 123 -3.78 -9.12 5.55
N GLY A 124 -3.56 -9.60 6.78
CA GLY A 124 -4.59 -9.66 7.82
C GLY A 124 -5.11 -8.29 8.20
N ALA A 125 -4.23 -7.31 8.42
CA ALA A 125 -4.64 -5.94 8.72
C ALA A 125 -5.41 -5.31 7.54
N THR A 126 -4.93 -5.46 6.31
CA THR A 126 -5.62 -4.92 5.13
C THR A 126 -6.99 -5.58 4.96
N TRP A 127 -7.06 -6.91 5.10
CA TRP A 127 -8.32 -7.64 5.03
C TRP A 127 -9.29 -7.21 6.14
N ALA A 128 -8.80 -7.04 7.38
CA ALA A 128 -9.60 -6.60 8.51
C ALA A 128 -10.17 -5.19 8.30
N ILE A 129 -9.36 -4.24 7.79
CA ILE A 129 -9.82 -2.89 7.46
C ILE A 129 -10.95 -2.94 6.42
N VAL A 130 -10.76 -3.70 5.34
CA VAL A 130 -11.76 -3.84 4.28
C VAL A 130 -13.04 -4.52 4.78
N ALA A 131 -12.91 -5.59 5.58
CA ALA A 131 -14.04 -6.33 6.12
C ALA A 131 -14.83 -5.52 7.16
N LEU A 132 -14.12 -4.78 8.02
CA LEU A 132 -14.72 -3.99 9.09
C LEU A 132 -15.24 -2.64 8.61
N HIS A 133 -14.80 -2.13 7.46
CA HIS A 133 -15.24 -0.84 6.95
C HIS A 133 -16.77 -0.76 6.84
N LYS A 134 -17.42 -1.74 6.23
CA LYS A 134 -18.89 -1.78 6.08
C LYS A 134 -19.62 -1.82 7.43
N PRO A 135 -19.33 -2.76 8.35
CA PRO A 135 -20.03 -2.80 9.64
C PRO A 135 -19.74 -1.57 10.50
N LEU A 136 -18.53 -1.01 10.46
CA LEU A 136 -18.21 0.20 11.20
C LEU A 136 -18.98 1.42 10.69
N THR A 137 -19.14 1.59 9.40
CA THR A 137 -19.93 2.70 8.84
C THR A 137 -21.41 2.61 9.20
N LEU A 138 -21.94 1.43 9.53
CA LEU A 138 -23.31 1.24 10.01
C LEU A 138 -23.49 1.65 11.48
N LEU A 139 -22.42 1.62 12.27
CA LEU A 139 -22.42 2.00 13.68
C LEU A 139 -22.35 3.52 13.90
N PHE A 140 -21.92 4.29 12.89
CA PHE A 140 -21.82 5.74 12.99
C PHE A 140 -23.17 6.43 12.67
N PRO A 141 -23.51 7.55 13.37
CA PRO A 141 -24.72 8.34 13.09
C PRO A 141 -24.79 8.81 11.63
N GLU A 142 -26.02 9.01 11.12
CA GLU A 142 -26.23 9.40 9.71
C GLU A 142 -25.53 10.71 9.27
N ALA A 143 -25.19 11.57 10.23
CA ALA A 143 -24.43 12.80 9.94
C ALA A 143 -23.02 12.48 9.38
N TRP A 144 -22.33 11.48 9.93
CA TRP A 144 -21.02 11.02 9.44
C TRP A 144 -21.14 10.25 8.13
N ARG A 145 -22.27 9.58 7.91
CA ARG A 145 -22.56 8.86 6.67
C ARG A 145 -22.72 9.79 5.47
N ARG A 146 -23.14 11.04 5.72
CA ARG A 146 -23.24 12.08 4.67
C ARG A 146 -21.86 12.61 4.26
N GLU A 147 -20.94 12.77 5.20
CA GLU A 147 -19.55 13.15 4.90
C GLU A 147 -18.81 12.05 4.14
N ASP A 148 -19.06 10.78 4.46
CA ASP A 148 -18.49 9.64 3.75
C ASP A 148 -18.93 9.59 2.27
N ASN A 149 -20.16 10.03 1.96
CA ASN A 149 -20.62 10.21 0.59
C ASN A 149 -19.91 11.39 -0.11
N ALA A 150 -19.56 12.45 0.60
CA ALA A 150 -18.79 13.57 0.06
C ALA A 150 -17.32 13.13 -0.20
N VAL A 151 -16.72 12.41 0.75
CA VAL A 151 -15.37 11.86 0.61
C VAL A 151 -15.35 10.76 -0.48
N ARG A 152 -16.36 9.90 -0.56
CA ARG A 152 -16.54 8.95 -1.67
C ARG A 152 -16.68 9.68 -2.99
N HIS A 153 -17.46 10.74 -3.04
CA HIS A 153 -17.60 11.56 -4.26
C HIS A 153 -16.27 12.22 -4.64
N TRP A 154 -15.49 12.68 -3.66
CA TRP A 154 -14.17 13.26 -3.88
C TRP A 154 -13.10 12.24 -4.28
N ILE A 155 -13.17 11.03 -3.73
CA ILE A 155 -12.21 9.95 -4.03
C ILE A 155 -12.66 9.10 -5.23
N VAL A 156 -13.97 8.90 -5.40
CA VAL A 156 -14.53 7.99 -6.43
C VAL A 156 -14.96 8.74 -7.68
N SER A 157 -15.40 10.00 -7.60
CA SER A 157 -15.83 10.74 -8.78
C SER A 157 -14.70 11.08 -9.77
N PRO A 158 -13.47 11.39 -9.36
CA PRO A 158 -12.36 11.45 -10.31
C PRO A 158 -11.90 10.06 -10.78
N LEU A 159 -12.51 9.01 -10.23
CA LEU A 159 -12.28 7.60 -10.56
C LEU A 159 -13.24 7.09 -11.66
N CYS A 160 -14.36 7.76 -11.87
CA CYS A 160 -15.42 7.36 -12.81
C CYS A 160 -15.57 8.33 -14.01
N ALA A 161 -14.78 9.41 -14.08
CA ALA A 161 -14.64 10.28 -15.23
C ALA A 161 -13.35 9.98 -15.97
#